data_85d351cc88ed571b33296f9e3faca985
#
_entry.id   85d351cc88ed571b33296f9e3faca985
#
_cell.length_a   1.000
_cell.length_b   1.000
_cell.length_c   1.000
_cell.angle_alpha   90.00
_cell.angle_beta   90.00
_cell.angle_gamma   90.00
#
_symmetry.space_group_name_H-M   'P 1'
#
loop_
_entity.id
_entity.type
_entity.pdbx_description
1 polymer ?
#
loop_
_entity_poly.entity_id
_entity_poly.type
_entity_poly.pdbx_seq_one_letter_code
_entity_poly.pdbx_strand_id
1 'polypeptide(L)'
;MGEYVTRTRILAAALLACGLLSGCAASQAFHKAEQEARRDNWDQAVLAYSKAMALDPGNARYEIAVARAKLKASAQHFEKAKRYASSAQWELAVSEYQQTLLLNPG
;
A
#
# COMPACT_ATOMS: atom_id res chain seq x y z
N MET A 1 10.15 45.04 -12.83
CA MET A 1 11.02 44.14 -12.04
C MET A 1 10.35 43.60 -10.77
N GLY A 2 9.51 44.34 -10.06
CA GLY A 2 8.81 43.88 -8.86
C GLY A 2 7.82 42.72 -9.09
N GLU A 3 7.11 42.72 -10.21
CA GLU A 3 6.14 41.65 -10.55
C GLU A 3 6.80 40.30 -10.82
N TYR A 4 8.00 40.29 -11.37
CA TYR A 4 8.73 39.04 -11.68
C TYR A 4 9.18 38.34 -10.39
N VAL A 5 9.67 39.05 -9.41
CA VAL A 5 10.10 38.55 -8.10
C VAL A 5 8.90 38.03 -7.31
N THR A 6 7.74 38.69 -7.38
CA THR A 6 6.51 38.30 -6.69
C THR A 6 5.94 37.02 -7.29
N ARG A 7 5.91 36.88 -8.62
CA ARG A 7 5.47 35.66 -9.32
C ARG A 7 6.36 34.44 -9.00
N THR A 8 7.67 34.65 -8.98
CA THR A 8 8.63 33.58 -8.66
C THR A 8 8.49 33.12 -7.20
N ARG A 9 8.22 34.00 -6.28
CA ARG A 9 7.99 33.70 -4.86
C ARG A 9 6.68 32.94 -4.65
N ILE A 10 5.60 33.30 -5.35
CA ILE A 10 4.30 32.61 -5.30
C ILE A 10 4.42 31.21 -5.88
N LEU A 11 5.12 31.03 -7.01
CA LEU A 11 5.36 29.72 -7.62
C LEU A 11 6.21 28.82 -6.72
N ALA A 12 7.24 29.34 -6.10
CA ALA A 12 8.08 28.60 -5.15
C ALA A 12 7.29 28.18 -3.90
N ALA A 13 6.44 29.06 -3.36
CA ALA A 13 5.57 28.76 -2.23
C ALA A 13 4.51 27.69 -2.57
N ALA A 14 3.94 27.73 -3.77
CA ALA A 14 2.97 26.74 -4.25
C ALA A 14 3.60 25.35 -4.40
N LEU A 15 4.84 25.25 -4.91
CA LEU A 15 5.58 23.99 -5.04
C LEU A 15 5.94 23.39 -3.68
N LEU A 16 6.32 24.21 -2.71
CA LEU A 16 6.59 23.78 -1.33
C LEU A 16 5.32 23.29 -0.62
N ALA A 17 4.18 23.96 -0.81
CA ALA A 17 2.89 23.55 -0.26
C ALA A 17 2.42 22.19 -0.82
N CYS A 18 2.59 21.92 -2.11
CA CYS A 18 2.28 20.64 -2.74
C CYS A 18 3.13 19.49 -2.16
N GLY A 19 4.41 19.71 -1.90
CA GLY A 19 5.31 18.73 -1.29
C GLY A 19 4.89 18.35 0.14
N LEU A 20 4.47 19.30 0.94
CA LEU A 20 3.99 19.08 2.31
C LEU A 20 2.66 18.32 2.36
N LEU A 21 1.73 18.60 1.43
CA LEU A 21 0.45 17.90 1.31
C LEU A 21 0.64 16.43 0.92
N SER A 22 1.58 16.13 0.02
CA SER A 22 1.90 14.75 -0.38
C SER A 22 2.48 13.94 0.78
N GLY A 23 3.35 14.52 1.61
CA GLY A 23 3.90 13.88 2.79
C GLY A 23 2.84 13.57 3.84
N CYS A 24 1.87 14.48 4.09
CA CYS A 24 0.73 14.23 4.98
C CYS A 24 -0.18 13.11 4.45
N ALA A 25 -0.48 13.10 3.15
CA ALA A 25 -1.31 12.07 2.53
C ALA A 25 -0.65 10.68 2.60
N ALA A 26 0.66 10.59 2.35
CA ALA A 26 1.43 9.36 2.48
C ALA A 26 1.40 8.84 3.93
N SER A 27 1.64 9.70 4.91
CA SER A 27 1.58 9.36 6.33
C SER A 27 0.20 8.87 6.76
N GLN A 28 -0.87 9.51 6.31
CA GLN A 28 -2.25 9.09 6.60
C GLN A 28 -2.55 7.71 6.01
N ALA A 29 -2.13 7.46 4.77
CA ALA A 29 -2.27 6.16 4.13
C ALA A 29 -1.50 5.08 4.89
N PHE A 30 -0.29 5.38 5.34
CA PHE A 30 0.52 4.47 6.15
C PHE A 30 -0.15 4.15 7.49
N HIS A 31 -0.66 5.15 8.21
CA HIS A 31 -1.37 4.93 9.46
C HIS A 31 -2.64 4.09 9.29
N LYS A 32 -3.39 4.31 8.20
CA LYS A 32 -4.53 3.47 7.86
C LYS A 32 -4.10 2.02 7.63
N ALA A 33 -3.01 1.81 6.90
CA ALA A 33 -2.46 0.48 6.65
C ALA A 33 -2.07 -0.23 7.96
N GLU A 34 -1.43 0.49 8.87
CA GLU A 34 -1.08 -0.03 10.21
C GLU A 34 -2.33 -0.46 11.01
N GLN A 35 -3.42 0.28 10.90
CA GLN A 35 -4.69 -0.09 11.55
C GLN A 35 -5.27 -1.37 10.95
N GLU A 36 -5.28 -1.50 9.63
CA GLU A 36 -5.75 -2.71 8.94
C GLU A 36 -4.87 -3.92 9.27
N ALA A 37 -3.56 -3.74 9.30
CA ALA A 37 -2.61 -4.79 9.68
C ALA A 37 -2.84 -5.29 11.12
N ARG A 38 -3.14 -4.39 12.06
CA ARG A 38 -3.48 -4.76 13.46
C ARG A 38 -4.78 -5.54 13.58
N ARG A 39 -5.70 -5.37 12.65
CA ARG A 39 -6.96 -6.12 12.54
C ARG A 39 -6.82 -7.41 11.74
N ASP A 40 -5.61 -7.74 11.31
CA ASP A 40 -5.32 -8.89 10.45
C ASP A 40 -5.96 -8.80 9.05
N ASN A 41 -6.35 -7.59 8.62
CA ASN A 41 -6.89 -7.29 7.30
C ASN A 41 -5.76 -7.00 6.31
N TRP A 42 -4.98 -8.03 5.98
CA TRP A 42 -3.76 -7.86 5.20
C TRP A 42 -3.98 -7.39 3.76
N ASP A 43 -5.08 -7.77 3.10
CA ASP A 43 -5.42 -7.26 1.77
C ASP A 43 -5.64 -5.74 1.79
N GLN A 44 -6.37 -5.23 2.77
CA GLN A 44 -6.57 -3.80 2.95
C GLN A 44 -5.27 -3.08 3.35
N ALA A 45 -4.45 -3.73 4.17
CA ALA A 45 -3.13 -3.22 4.51
C ALA A 45 -2.22 -3.09 3.28
N VAL A 46 -2.19 -4.08 2.38
CA VAL A 46 -1.44 -4.02 1.11
C VAL A 46 -1.87 -2.80 0.30
N LEU A 47 -3.18 -2.58 0.13
CA LEU A 47 -3.70 -1.44 -0.63
C LEU A 47 -3.28 -0.10 -0.01
N ALA A 48 -3.41 0.04 1.29
CA ALA A 48 -3.09 1.29 1.99
C ALA A 48 -1.57 1.56 2.06
N TYR A 49 -0.75 0.54 2.31
CA TYR A 49 0.71 0.68 2.23
C TYR A 49 1.19 1.00 0.80
N SER A 50 0.60 0.38 -0.20
CA SER A 50 0.91 0.66 -1.61
C SER A 50 0.56 2.10 -1.98
N LYS A 51 -0.54 2.64 -1.46
CA LYS A 51 -0.91 4.04 -1.61
C LYS A 51 0.12 4.98 -0.96
N ALA A 52 0.58 4.67 0.25
CA ALA A 52 1.63 5.43 0.93
C ALA A 52 2.93 5.43 0.09
N MET A 53 3.34 4.27 -0.41
CA MET A 53 4.51 4.13 -1.26
C MET A 53 4.39 4.92 -2.58
N ALA A 54 3.21 4.94 -3.20
CA ALA A 54 2.96 5.70 -4.42
C ALA A 54 3.01 7.23 -4.18
N LEU A 55 2.57 7.70 -3.00
CA LEU A 55 2.58 9.11 -2.62
C LEU A 55 3.96 9.61 -2.18
N ASP A 56 4.82 8.73 -1.70
CA ASP A 56 6.19 9.03 -1.29
C ASP A 56 7.13 7.92 -1.80
N PRO A 57 7.41 7.90 -3.13
CA PRO A 57 8.28 6.91 -3.74
C PRO A 57 9.72 7.03 -3.24
N GLY A 58 10.39 5.90 -3.06
CA GLY A 58 11.74 5.84 -2.51
C GLY A 58 11.82 5.86 -0.98
N ASN A 59 10.69 5.92 -0.29
CA ASN A 59 10.66 5.75 1.16
C ASN A 59 10.81 4.27 1.51
N ALA A 60 12.00 3.88 1.97
CA ALA A 60 12.33 2.49 2.29
C ALA A 60 11.39 1.86 3.33
N ARG A 61 10.89 2.64 4.28
CA ARG A 61 9.94 2.17 5.29
C ARG A 61 8.63 1.71 4.66
N TYR A 62 8.14 2.44 3.65
CA TYR A 62 6.91 2.09 2.95
C TYR A 62 7.11 0.88 2.04
N GLU A 63 8.23 0.79 1.36
CA GLU A 63 8.58 -0.36 0.52
C GLU A 63 8.65 -1.66 1.34
N ILE A 64 9.30 -1.62 2.49
CA ILE A 64 9.39 -2.76 3.41
C ILE A 64 8.01 -3.14 3.94
N ALA A 65 7.18 -2.16 4.29
CA ALA A 65 5.83 -2.40 4.79
C ALA A 65 4.94 -3.08 3.73
N VAL A 66 5.00 -2.63 2.47
CA VAL A 66 4.29 -3.27 1.35
C VAL A 66 4.74 -4.71 1.17
N ALA A 67 6.04 -4.96 1.14
CA ALA A 67 6.59 -6.31 0.96
C ALA A 67 6.13 -7.26 2.09
N ARG A 68 6.20 -6.80 3.32
CA ARG A 68 5.73 -7.58 4.49
C ARG A 68 4.24 -7.83 4.45
N ALA A 69 3.43 -6.83 4.12
CA ALA A 69 1.98 -6.98 4.02
C ALA A 69 1.58 -7.97 2.93
N LYS A 70 2.25 -7.94 1.77
CA LYS A 70 2.05 -8.92 0.69
C LYS A 70 2.36 -10.35 1.13
N LEU A 71 3.43 -10.57 1.87
CA LEU A 71 3.75 -11.89 2.43
C LEU A 71 2.66 -12.38 3.39
N LYS A 72 2.16 -11.51 4.24
CA LYS A 72 1.07 -11.85 5.19
C LYS A 72 -0.24 -12.16 4.47
N ALA A 73 -0.63 -11.31 3.52
CA ALA A 73 -1.83 -11.52 2.72
C ALA A 73 -1.73 -12.82 1.90
N SER A 74 -0.60 -13.06 1.25
CA SER A 74 -0.32 -14.30 0.51
C SER A 74 -0.48 -15.54 1.41
N ALA A 75 0.07 -15.51 2.61
CA ALA A 75 -0.08 -16.61 3.57
C ALA A 75 -1.54 -16.84 3.97
N GLN A 76 -2.33 -15.79 4.17
CA GLN A 76 -3.77 -15.92 4.47
C GLN A 76 -4.54 -16.56 3.31
N HIS A 77 -4.29 -16.12 2.08
CA HIS A 77 -4.90 -16.71 0.89
C HIS A 77 -4.51 -18.17 0.72
N PHE A 78 -3.24 -18.50 0.94
CA PHE A 78 -2.77 -19.89 0.89
C PHE A 78 -3.48 -20.81 1.91
N GLU A 79 -3.59 -20.37 3.16
CA GLU A 79 -4.31 -21.13 4.18
C GLU A 79 -5.81 -21.29 3.86
N LYS A 80 -6.41 -20.26 3.30
CA LYS A 80 -7.80 -20.28 2.85
C LYS A 80 -8.00 -21.24 1.67
N ALA A 81 -7.06 -21.23 0.72
CA ALA A 81 -7.06 -22.17 -0.39
C ALA A 81 -7.00 -23.64 0.08
N LYS A 82 -6.12 -23.95 1.03
CA LYS A 82 -6.03 -25.28 1.62
C LYS A 82 -7.34 -25.71 2.28
N ARG A 83 -8.02 -24.83 2.99
CA ARG A 83 -9.32 -25.12 3.59
C ARG A 83 -10.38 -25.44 2.54
N TYR A 84 -10.44 -24.67 1.46
CA TYR A 84 -11.37 -24.94 0.36
C TYR A 84 -11.04 -26.27 -0.34
N ALA A 85 -9.76 -26.54 -0.60
CA ALA A 85 -9.33 -27.81 -1.19
C ALA A 85 -9.70 -29.01 -0.32
N SER A 86 -9.55 -28.93 0.99
CA SER A 86 -9.89 -30.02 1.93
C SER A 86 -11.40 -30.29 2.01
N SER A 87 -12.24 -29.31 1.66
CA SER A 87 -13.69 -29.46 1.56
C SER A 87 -14.20 -29.67 0.13
N ALA A 88 -13.31 -30.00 -0.81
CA ALA A 88 -13.60 -30.26 -2.23
C ALA A 88 -14.23 -29.06 -2.96
N GLN A 89 -14.01 -27.85 -2.49
CA GLN A 89 -14.43 -26.59 -3.14
C GLN A 89 -13.31 -26.11 -4.08
N TRP A 90 -13.07 -26.85 -5.17
CA TRP A 90 -11.90 -26.70 -6.02
C TRP A 90 -11.80 -25.34 -6.71
N GLU A 91 -12.90 -24.79 -7.18
CA GLU A 91 -12.93 -23.48 -7.85
C GLU A 91 -12.51 -22.35 -6.90
N LEU A 92 -13.02 -22.37 -5.67
CA LEU A 92 -12.63 -21.42 -4.64
C LEU A 92 -11.17 -21.61 -4.22
N ALA A 93 -10.72 -22.85 -4.10
CA ALA A 93 -9.33 -23.16 -3.79
C ALA A 93 -8.39 -22.60 -4.87
N VAL A 94 -8.69 -22.80 -6.15
CA VAL A 94 -7.90 -22.28 -7.27
C VAL A 94 -7.85 -20.74 -7.24
N SER A 95 -8.97 -20.09 -7.02
CA SER A 95 -9.03 -18.63 -6.90
C SER A 95 -8.12 -18.10 -5.78
N GLU A 96 -8.15 -18.72 -4.61
CA GLU A 96 -7.30 -18.31 -3.49
C GLU A 96 -5.81 -18.62 -3.74
N TYR A 97 -5.48 -19.72 -4.38
CA TYR A 97 -4.10 -20.00 -4.81
C TYR A 97 -3.59 -18.97 -5.82
N GLN A 98 -4.44 -18.52 -6.73
CA GLN A 98 -4.08 -17.45 -7.67
C GLN A 98 -3.78 -16.14 -6.95
N GLN A 99 -4.59 -15.76 -5.95
CA GLN A 99 -4.30 -14.59 -5.10
C GLN A 99 -2.97 -14.73 -4.36
N THR A 100 -2.69 -15.92 -3.84
CA THR A 100 -1.40 -16.22 -3.20
C THR A 100 -0.22 -15.91 -4.13
N LEU A 101 -0.28 -16.39 -5.39
CA LEU A 101 0.77 -16.18 -6.38
C LEU A 101 0.89 -14.73 -6.85
N LEU A 102 -0.23 -14.01 -6.95
CA LEU A 102 -0.22 -12.58 -7.32
C LEU A 102 0.48 -11.72 -6.26
N LEU A 103 0.29 -12.06 -5.00
CA LEU A 103 0.88 -11.32 -3.87
C LEU A 103 2.35 -11.70 -3.63
N ASN A 104 2.69 -12.96 -3.86
CA ASN A 104 4.04 -13.49 -3.66
C ASN A 104 4.34 -14.60 -4.69
N PRO A 105 4.85 -14.23 -5.88
CA PRO A 105 5.14 -15.19 -6.95
C PRO A 105 6.34 -16.13 -6.68
N GLY A 106 7.16 -15.79 -5.68
CA GLY A 106 8.30 -16.60 -5.23
C GLY A 106 8.00 -17.41 -4.01
#